data_4a64381226fa9c0b9184c884250ba3e7
#
_entry.id   4a64381226fa9c0b9184c884250ba3e7
#
_cell.length_a   1.000
_cell.length_b   1.000
_cell.length_c   1.000
_cell.angle_alpha   90.00
_cell.angle_beta   90.00
_cell.angle_gamma   90.00
#
_symmetry.space_group_name_H-M   'P 1'
#
loop_
_entity.id
_entity.type
_entity.pdbx_description
1 polymer ?
#
loop_
_entity_poly.entity_id
_entity_poly.type
_entity_poly.pdbx_seq_one_letter_code
_entity_poly.pdbx_strand_id
1 'polypeptide(L)'
;MHERAVMDDVVREIEEVGRAGGAVRVTRVVVRLGALSHFTPEHFREHFEDASRDTIAEGAVVEAVLESDLSDPRAAGVLLESVEVES
;
A
#
# COMPACT_ATOMS: atom_id res chain seq x y z
N MET A 1 2.77 12.71 -10.68
CA MET A 1 1.60 12.39 -11.47
C MET A 1 1.23 10.92 -11.41
N HIS A 2 2.20 10.06 -11.63
CA HIS A 2 1.98 8.62 -11.57
C HIS A 2 1.78 8.11 -10.15
N GLU A 3 2.31 8.84 -9.18
CA GLU A 3 2.23 8.44 -7.77
C GLU A 3 0.79 8.31 -7.29
N ARG A 4 -0.07 9.24 -7.72
CA ARG A 4 -1.47 9.21 -7.30
C ARG A 4 -2.20 8.00 -7.87
N ALA A 5 -1.94 7.68 -9.15
CA ALA A 5 -2.57 6.53 -9.78
C ALA A 5 -2.10 5.22 -9.14
N VAL A 6 -0.82 5.13 -8.82
CA VAL A 6 -0.27 3.96 -8.14
C VAL A 6 -0.90 3.83 -6.76
N MET A 7 -1.03 4.94 -6.04
CA MET A 7 -1.61 4.93 -4.70
C MET A 7 -3.07 4.52 -4.73
N ASP A 8 -3.84 5.04 -5.69
CA ASP A 8 -5.24 4.69 -5.83
C ASP A 8 -5.40 3.19 -6.12
N ASP A 9 -4.51 2.63 -6.95
CA ASP A 9 -4.53 1.20 -7.25
C ASP A 9 -4.19 0.35 -6.03
N VAL A 10 -3.22 0.79 -5.24
CA VAL A 10 -2.82 0.08 -4.02
C VAL A 10 -3.99 0.06 -3.03
N VAL A 11 -4.63 1.20 -2.82
CA VAL A 11 -5.76 1.29 -1.90
C VAL A 11 -6.92 0.41 -2.37
N ARG A 12 -7.19 0.42 -3.68
CA ARG A 12 -8.25 -0.42 -4.24
C ARG A 12 -7.96 -1.90 -4.02
N GLU A 13 -6.72 -2.31 -4.24
CA GLU A 13 -6.31 -3.70 -4.00
C GLU A 13 -6.48 -4.08 -2.54
N ILE A 14 -6.10 -3.19 -1.63
CA ILE A 14 -6.26 -3.41 -0.19
C ILE A 14 -7.73 -3.58 0.17
N GLU A 15 -8.58 -2.75 -0.39
CA GLU A 15 -10.02 -2.86 -0.15
C GLU A 15 -10.59 -4.18 -0.64
N GLU A 16 -10.16 -4.61 -1.83
CA GLU A 16 -10.62 -5.87 -2.41
C GLU A 16 -10.20 -7.06 -1.55
N VAL A 17 -8.94 -7.08 -1.13
CA VAL A 17 -8.42 -8.14 -0.27
C VAL A 17 -9.17 -8.14 1.07
N GLY A 18 -9.39 -6.97 1.64
CA GLY A 18 -10.10 -6.84 2.90
C GLY A 18 -11.52 -7.35 2.82
N ARG A 19 -12.25 -6.96 1.77
CA ARG A 19 -13.63 -7.39 1.59
C ARG A 19 -13.72 -8.89 1.35
N ALA A 20 -12.80 -9.45 0.59
CA ALA A 20 -12.77 -10.89 0.35
C ALA A 20 -12.55 -11.67 1.65
N GLY A 21 -11.86 -11.07 2.61
CA GLY A 21 -11.66 -11.66 3.94
C GLY A 21 -12.77 -11.36 4.94
N GLY A 22 -13.84 -10.69 4.52
CA GLY A 22 -14.94 -10.34 5.41
C GLY A 22 -14.62 -9.20 6.38
N ALA A 23 -13.67 -8.36 6.02
CA ALA A 23 -13.21 -7.30 6.91
C ALA A 23 -14.21 -6.17 7.00
N VAL A 24 -14.38 -5.63 8.22
CA VAL A 24 -15.04 -4.34 8.41
C VAL A 24 -14.00 -3.22 8.39
N ARG A 25 -12.75 -3.55 8.69
CA ARG A 25 -11.67 -2.57 8.72
C ARG A 25 -10.33 -3.24 8.46
N VAL A 26 -9.45 -2.54 7.75
CA VAL A 26 -8.06 -2.93 7.61
C VAL A 26 -7.26 -2.26 8.72
N THR A 27 -6.49 -3.03 9.47
CA THR A 27 -5.76 -2.51 10.61
C THR A 27 -4.27 -2.29 10.31
N ARG A 28 -3.70 -3.08 9.40
CA ARG A 28 -2.28 -2.97 9.09
C ARG A 28 -2.02 -3.44 7.67
N VAL A 29 -1.08 -2.78 7.01
CA VAL A 29 -0.69 -3.09 5.64
C VAL A 29 0.83 -3.13 5.58
N VAL A 30 1.38 -4.15 4.92
CA VAL A 30 2.81 -4.23 4.65
C VAL A 30 2.99 -4.14 3.14
N VAL A 31 3.80 -3.19 2.70
CA VAL A 31 4.11 -3.00 1.27
C VAL A 31 5.61 -2.99 1.06
N ARG A 32 6.04 -3.47 -0.11
CA ARG A 32 7.43 -3.36 -0.55
C ARG A 32 7.49 -2.32 -1.64
N LEU A 33 8.37 -1.35 -1.44
CA LEU A 33 8.58 -0.27 -2.41
C LEU A 33 9.77 -0.66 -3.26
N GLY A 34 9.56 -0.86 -4.56
CA GLY A 34 10.63 -1.23 -5.46
C GLY A 34 11.72 -0.16 -5.49
N ALA A 35 12.96 -0.59 -5.76
CA ALA A 35 14.11 0.31 -5.74
C ALA A 35 13.96 1.49 -6.71
N LEU A 36 13.17 1.33 -7.76
CA LEU A 36 12.92 2.36 -8.78
C LEU A 36 11.52 2.92 -8.72
N SER A 37 10.78 2.68 -7.63
CA SER A 37 9.40 3.13 -7.51
C SER A 37 9.25 4.63 -7.25
N HIS A 38 10.34 5.29 -6.89
CA HIS A 38 10.38 6.72 -6.54
C HIS A 38 9.65 7.05 -5.24
N PHE A 39 9.23 6.05 -4.47
CA PHE A 39 8.65 6.27 -3.15
C PHE A 39 9.71 6.06 -2.07
N THR A 40 9.69 6.94 -1.07
CA THR A 40 10.30 6.64 0.23
C THR A 40 9.21 6.11 1.14
N PRO A 41 9.54 5.37 2.21
CA PRO A 41 8.52 4.91 3.16
C PRO A 41 7.67 6.04 3.72
N GLU A 42 8.27 7.17 4.06
CA GLU A 42 7.54 8.32 4.61
C GLU A 42 6.59 8.92 3.59
N HIS A 43 7.07 9.09 2.35
CA HIS A 43 6.28 9.67 1.27
C HIS A 43 5.10 8.76 0.94
N PHE A 44 5.34 7.45 0.92
CA PHE A 44 4.29 6.47 0.69
C PHE A 44 3.21 6.59 1.77
N ARG A 45 3.62 6.65 3.04
CA ARG A 45 2.65 6.73 4.14
C ARG A 45 1.80 7.99 4.07
N GLU A 46 2.40 9.13 3.70
CA GLU A 46 1.65 10.38 3.57
C GLU A 46 0.57 10.30 2.49
N HIS A 47 0.96 9.78 1.33
CA HIS A 47 0.01 9.62 0.24
C HIS A 47 -1.05 8.58 0.56
N PHE A 48 -0.67 7.51 1.26
CA PHE A 48 -1.61 6.46 1.65
C PHE A 48 -2.66 7.03 2.61
N GLU A 49 -2.23 7.86 3.55
CA GLU A 49 -3.15 8.47 4.52
C GLU A 49 -4.24 9.26 3.81
N ASP A 50 -3.87 10.02 2.81
CA ASP A 50 -4.83 10.77 2.02
C ASP A 50 -5.74 9.86 1.18
N ALA A 51 -5.14 8.90 0.50
CA ALA A 51 -5.87 8.06 -0.45
C ALA A 51 -6.82 7.08 0.24
N SER A 52 -6.50 6.68 1.47
CA SER A 52 -7.32 5.72 2.20
C SER A 52 -8.45 6.36 2.99
N ARG A 53 -8.52 7.68 2.99
CA ARG A 53 -9.56 8.41 3.73
C ARG A 53 -10.94 7.98 3.23
N ASP A 54 -11.84 7.72 4.16
CA ASP A 54 -13.21 7.27 3.88
C ASP A 54 -13.29 5.86 3.29
N THR A 55 -12.23 5.07 3.41
CA THR A 55 -12.25 3.66 3.02
C THR A 55 -12.07 2.78 4.25
N ILE A 56 -12.22 1.46 4.09
CA ILE A 56 -12.01 0.52 5.20
C ILE A 56 -10.54 0.48 5.63
N ALA A 57 -9.65 1.08 4.86
CA ALA A 57 -8.22 1.14 5.19
C ALA A 57 -7.82 2.43 5.90
N GLU A 58 -8.77 3.33 6.14
CA GLU A 58 -8.45 4.58 6.84
C GLU A 58 -7.91 4.28 8.23
N GLY A 59 -6.78 4.90 8.57
CA GLY A 59 -6.15 4.72 9.88
C GLY A 59 -5.31 3.48 10.02
N ALA A 60 -5.20 2.67 8.96
CA ALA A 60 -4.36 1.46 9.01
C ALA A 60 -2.90 1.82 9.22
N VAL A 61 -2.21 0.99 10.01
CA VAL A 61 -0.76 1.13 10.18
C VAL A 61 -0.09 0.64 8.90
N VAL A 62 0.79 1.43 8.34
CA VAL A 62 1.51 1.09 7.11
C VAL A 62 2.97 0.82 7.44
N GLU A 63 3.43 -0.38 7.12
CA GLU A 63 4.84 -0.72 7.17
C GLU A 63 5.32 -0.78 5.72
N ALA A 64 6.15 0.18 5.34
CA ALA A 64 6.67 0.27 3.99
C ALA A 64 8.16 -0.06 4.02
N VAL A 65 8.55 -1.06 3.23
CA VAL A 65 9.93 -1.52 3.15
C VAL A 65 10.50 -1.15 1.80
N LEU A 66 11.59 -0.39 1.79
CA LEU A 66 12.24 0.03 0.56
C LEU A 66 13.22 -1.06 0.13
N GLU A 67 13.03 -1.57 -1.08
CA GLU A 67 13.92 -2.57 -1.67
C GLU A 67 15.11 -1.90 -2.32
N SER A 68 16.23 -2.62 -2.39
CA SER A 68 17.45 -2.06 -2.95
C SER A 68 17.91 -2.74 -4.24
N ASP A 69 17.21 -3.80 -4.66
CA ASP A 69 17.61 -4.58 -5.84
C ASP A 69 17.11 -3.90 -7.11
N LEU A 70 18.00 -3.21 -7.80
CA LEU A 70 17.67 -2.50 -9.04
C LEU A 70 17.39 -3.44 -10.20
N SER A 71 17.81 -4.71 -10.09
CA SER A 71 17.63 -5.68 -11.17
C SER A 71 16.33 -6.48 -11.04
N ASP A 72 15.59 -6.30 -9.96
CA ASP A 72 14.31 -6.97 -9.76
C ASP A 72 13.34 -6.52 -10.85
N PRO A 73 12.67 -7.44 -11.55
CA PRO A 73 11.67 -7.05 -12.55
C PRO A 73 10.56 -6.16 -12.01
N ARG A 74 10.34 -6.15 -10.70
CA ARG A 74 9.31 -5.35 -10.05
C ARG A 74 9.87 -4.09 -9.40
N ALA A 75 11.12 -3.72 -9.72
CA ALA A 75 11.79 -2.59 -9.07
C ALA A 75 11.05 -1.26 -9.24
N ALA A 76 10.29 -1.10 -10.32
CA ALA A 76 9.58 0.15 -10.57
C ALA A 76 8.21 0.22 -9.88
N GLY A 77 7.78 -0.86 -9.24
CA GLY A 77 6.43 -0.96 -8.69
C GLY A 77 6.37 -1.00 -7.18
N VAL A 78 5.13 -1.08 -6.71
CA VAL A 78 4.82 -1.26 -5.29
C VAL A 78 4.13 -2.60 -5.15
N LEU A 79 4.63 -3.44 -4.25
CA LEU A 79 4.08 -4.77 -4.03
C LEU A 79 3.37 -4.81 -2.68
N LEU A 80 2.09 -5.17 -2.71
CA LEU A 80 1.33 -5.39 -1.48
C LEU A 80 1.70 -6.76 -0.94
N GLU A 81 2.29 -6.79 0.25
CA GLU A 81 2.78 -8.03 0.84
C GLU A 81 1.76 -8.67 1.77
N SER A 82 1.14 -7.89 2.64
CA SER A 82 0.14 -8.44 3.56
C SER A 82 -0.85 -7.37 4.00
N VAL A 83 -2.05 -7.83 4.36
CA VAL A 83 -3.13 -6.99 4.87
C VAL A 83 -3.68 -7.68 6.11
N GLU A 84 -3.68 -6.98 7.24
CA GLU A 84 -4.29 -7.46 8.47
C GLU A 84 -5.64 -6.77 8.62
N VAL A 85 -6.65 -7.54 8.98
CA VAL A 85 -8.02 -7.06 9.00
C VAL A 85 -8.71 -7.36 10.31
N GLU A 86 -9.78 -6.60 10.56
CA GLU A 86 -10.69 -6.80 11.68
C GLU A 86 -12.06 -7.14 11.11
N SER A 87 -12.60 -8.25 11.51
CA SER A 87 -13.91 -8.68 11.02
C SER A 87 -15.04 -8.38 12.02
#